data_f746c4515d3a5dfb478c9bf1828481ea
#
_entry.id   f746c4515d3a5dfb478c9bf1828481ea
#
_cell.length_a   1.000
_cell.length_b   1.000
_cell.length_c   1.000
_cell.angle_alpha   90.00
_cell.angle_beta   90.00
_cell.angle_gamma   90.00
#
_symmetry.space_group_name_H-M   'P 1'
#
loop_
_entity.id
_entity.type
_entity.pdbx_description
1 polymer ?
#
loop_
_entity_poly.entity_id
_entity_poly.type
_entity_poly.pdbx_seq_one_letter_code
_entity_poly.pdbx_strand_id
1 'polypeptide(L)'
;MPTQAASFLEVIKAAQQKMHFEDFKTGGRLAGDIRQGYQARMAAFRELSSQGFVALEAGHIVLGELTPASWLTKALQEGSGASWEICDAFPAKLRKFNPDDFHLREIGLGGELFVLEWLREHLSENQGSSIEHISLTDDSAGFDIVSPSLGNEGRIFLEVKTSTRQGDDFKFHLSRNEWNTALRQPSWYLLLVKKLEGNHTLFGYLDGNSLVSYYPQDSHQHFQWTSAVGKLSSDDVFSGFPGF
;
A
#
# COMPACT_ATOMS: atom_id res chain seq x y z
N MET A 1 10.24 -0.36 19.61
CA MET A 1 9.42 -0.52 18.40
C MET A 1 8.40 -1.60 18.69
N PRO A 2 7.12 -1.44 18.37
CA PRO A 2 6.22 -2.59 18.39
C PRO A 2 6.79 -3.60 17.40
N THR A 3 6.96 -4.83 17.84
CA THR A 3 7.45 -5.88 16.98
C THR A 3 6.37 -6.20 15.96
N GLN A 4 6.75 -6.60 14.76
CA GLN A 4 5.84 -7.05 13.70
C GLN A 4 4.80 -8.08 14.21
N ALA A 5 5.22 -8.97 15.12
CA ALA A 5 4.35 -9.93 15.78
C ALA A 5 3.18 -9.26 16.53
N ALA A 6 3.42 -8.11 17.18
CA ALA A 6 2.35 -7.36 17.85
C ALA A 6 1.31 -6.86 16.84
N SER A 7 1.74 -6.35 15.69
CA SER A 7 0.83 -5.88 14.65
C SER A 7 0.02 -7.02 14.02
N PHE A 8 0.60 -8.19 13.78
CA PHE A 8 -0.14 -9.36 13.31
C PHE A 8 -1.19 -9.82 14.33
N LEU A 9 -0.85 -9.84 15.62
CA LEU A 9 -1.81 -10.18 16.67
C LEU A 9 -2.97 -9.18 16.76
N GLU A 10 -2.72 -7.89 16.57
CA GLU A 10 -3.77 -6.88 16.53
C GLU A 10 -4.76 -7.15 15.38
N VAL A 11 -4.26 -7.51 14.20
CA VAL A 11 -5.12 -7.88 13.05
C VAL A 11 -5.94 -9.13 13.36
N ILE A 12 -5.33 -10.18 13.91
CA ILE A 12 -6.04 -11.41 14.28
C ILE A 12 -7.10 -11.14 15.36
N LYS A 13 -6.81 -10.31 16.36
CA LYS A 13 -7.79 -9.87 17.36
C LYS A 13 -8.95 -9.11 16.74
N ALA A 14 -8.65 -8.18 15.83
CA ALA A 14 -9.67 -7.43 15.12
C ALA A 14 -10.58 -8.36 14.28
N ALA A 15 -9.98 -9.36 13.61
CA ALA A 15 -10.73 -10.34 12.84
C ALA A 15 -11.61 -11.23 13.72
N GLN A 16 -11.13 -11.68 14.89
CA GLN A 16 -11.94 -12.43 15.86
C GLN A 16 -13.15 -11.65 16.35
N GLN A 17 -12.97 -10.34 16.56
CA GLN A 17 -14.02 -9.43 17.01
C GLN A 17 -14.93 -8.94 15.90
N LYS A 18 -14.64 -9.32 14.64
CA LYS A 18 -15.31 -8.79 13.44
C LYS A 18 -15.35 -7.26 13.45
N MET A 19 -14.19 -6.66 13.77
CA MET A 19 -14.07 -5.21 13.86
C MET A 19 -14.32 -4.57 12.50
N HIS A 20 -15.03 -3.45 12.48
CA HIS A 20 -15.18 -2.68 11.24
C HIS A 20 -13.82 -2.12 10.80
N PHE A 21 -13.54 -2.18 9.51
CA PHE A 21 -12.22 -1.85 8.98
C PHE A 21 -11.82 -0.39 9.25
N GLU A 22 -12.79 0.54 9.19
CA GLU A 22 -12.53 1.94 9.53
C GLU A 22 -12.15 2.13 11.00
N ASP A 23 -12.81 1.39 11.91
CA ASP A 23 -12.46 1.44 13.34
C ASP A 23 -11.07 0.84 13.59
N PHE A 24 -10.69 -0.21 12.85
CA PHE A 24 -9.36 -0.78 12.90
C PHE A 24 -8.30 0.20 12.38
N LYS A 25 -8.58 0.92 11.28
CA LYS A 25 -7.69 1.95 10.74
C LYS A 25 -7.43 3.07 11.76
N THR A 26 -8.49 3.59 12.35
CA THR A 26 -8.41 4.69 13.32
C THR A 26 -7.83 4.25 14.66
N GLY A 27 -7.82 2.95 14.93
CA GLY A 27 -7.21 2.25 16.04
C GLY A 27 -7.33 2.95 17.35
N GLY A 28 -8.49 2.86 17.92
CA GLY A 28 -8.89 3.43 19.20
C GLY A 28 -7.78 4.05 20.05
N ARG A 29 -7.71 5.37 20.08
CA ARG A 29 -7.13 6.24 21.12
C ARG A 29 -5.89 5.73 21.91
N LEU A 30 -4.86 5.24 21.26
CA LEU A 30 -3.54 5.15 21.86
C LEU A 30 -2.81 6.44 21.51
N ALA A 31 -2.75 7.34 22.48
CA ALA A 31 -1.98 8.57 22.41
C ALA A 31 -0.51 8.24 22.18
N GLY A 32 0.11 8.89 21.20
CA GLY A 32 1.52 8.77 20.86
C GLY A 32 1.75 8.00 19.57
N ASP A 33 2.14 8.72 18.56
CA ASP A 33 2.57 8.24 17.23
C ASP A 33 1.54 7.40 16.47
N ILE A 34 0.36 8.01 16.25
CA ILE A 34 -0.78 7.44 15.51
C ILE A 34 -0.36 6.97 14.10
N ARG A 35 0.63 7.60 13.48
CA ARG A 35 1.09 7.24 12.13
C ARG A 35 1.84 5.92 12.10
N GLN A 36 2.76 5.68 13.04
CA GLN A 36 3.51 4.42 13.07
C GLN A 36 2.61 3.23 13.44
N GLY A 37 1.73 3.39 14.42
CA GLY A 37 0.76 2.37 14.80
C GLY A 37 -0.20 2.01 13.65
N TYR A 38 -0.70 2.99 12.92
CA TYR A 38 -1.56 2.79 11.75
C TYR A 38 -0.82 2.05 10.63
N GLN A 39 0.36 2.53 10.24
CA GLN A 39 1.14 1.94 9.15
C GLN A 39 1.50 0.48 9.43
N ALA A 40 1.96 0.18 10.64
CA ALA A 40 2.30 -1.19 11.03
C ALA A 40 1.08 -2.12 11.00
N ARG A 41 -0.08 -1.66 11.47
CA ARG A 41 -1.33 -2.44 11.42
C ARG A 41 -1.80 -2.69 10.00
N MET A 42 -1.75 -1.67 9.14
CA MET A 42 -2.17 -1.79 7.76
C MET A 42 -1.25 -2.70 6.94
N ALA A 43 0.07 -2.62 7.17
CA ALA A 43 1.02 -3.54 6.55
C ALA A 43 0.78 -5.00 7.02
N ALA A 44 0.52 -5.20 8.32
CA ALA A 44 0.19 -6.50 8.87
C ALA A 44 -1.14 -7.05 8.31
N PHE A 45 -2.15 -6.20 8.16
CA PHE A 45 -3.43 -6.59 7.55
C PHE A 45 -3.25 -7.04 6.10
N ARG A 46 -2.54 -6.26 5.27
CA ARG A 46 -2.25 -6.65 3.88
C ARG A 46 -1.56 -8.00 3.81
N GLU A 47 -0.50 -8.18 4.59
CA GLU A 47 0.27 -9.42 4.58
C GLU A 47 -0.60 -10.62 4.94
N LEU A 48 -1.37 -10.52 6.01
CA LEU A 48 -2.26 -11.61 6.43
C LEU A 48 -3.41 -11.83 5.45
N SER A 49 -3.92 -10.77 4.83
CA SER A 49 -4.97 -10.87 3.80
C SER A 49 -4.46 -11.50 2.52
N SER A 50 -3.29 -11.09 2.03
CA SER A 50 -2.67 -11.66 0.82
C SER A 50 -2.35 -13.15 0.95
N GLN A 51 -2.13 -13.62 2.19
CA GLN A 51 -1.89 -15.02 2.50
C GLN A 51 -3.17 -15.81 2.83
N GLY A 52 -4.34 -15.17 2.83
CA GLY A 52 -5.63 -15.83 3.12
C GLY A 52 -5.89 -16.11 4.61
N PHE A 53 -5.14 -15.47 5.51
CA PHE A 53 -5.34 -15.61 6.96
C PHE A 53 -6.42 -14.68 7.52
N VAL A 54 -6.68 -13.57 6.87
CA VAL A 54 -7.81 -12.69 7.16
C VAL A 54 -8.44 -12.22 5.85
N ALA A 55 -9.68 -11.75 5.91
CA ALA A 55 -10.38 -11.17 4.77
C ALA A 55 -11.19 -9.94 5.19
N LEU A 56 -11.65 -9.17 4.20
CA LEU A 56 -12.59 -8.09 4.41
C LEU A 56 -13.96 -8.52 3.87
N GLU A 57 -14.96 -8.62 4.74
CA GLU A 57 -16.32 -8.99 4.38
C GLU A 57 -17.30 -7.93 4.90
N ALA A 58 -18.07 -7.33 3.99
CA ALA A 58 -19.04 -6.28 4.31
C ALA A 58 -18.45 -5.16 5.22
N GLY A 59 -17.21 -4.77 4.97
CA GLY A 59 -16.51 -3.73 5.73
C GLY A 59 -15.93 -4.19 7.08
N HIS A 60 -16.02 -5.47 7.42
CA HIS A 60 -15.48 -6.04 8.66
C HIS A 60 -14.29 -6.95 8.38
N ILE A 61 -13.28 -6.89 9.25
CA ILE A 61 -12.15 -7.83 9.21
C ILE A 61 -12.64 -9.16 9.77
N VAL A 62 -12.48 -10.23 9.00
CA VAL A 62 -12.87 -11.59 9.39
C VAL A 62 -11.68 -12.54 9.28
N LEU A 63 -11.76 -13.66 9.99
CA LEU A 63 -10.75 -14.72 9.90
C LEU A 63 -10.88 -15.43 8.56
N GLY A 64 -9.75 -15.59 7.86
CA GLY A 64 -9.70 -16.39 6.64
C GLY A 64 -9.63 -17.90 6.94
N GLU A 65 -9.93 -18.70 5.92
CA GLU A 65 -9.93 -20.18 6.05
C GLU A 65 -8.57 -20.78 6.44
N LEU A 66 -7.48 -20.08 6.10
CA LEU A 66 -6.11 -20.54 6.40
C LEU A 66 -5.61 -20.13 7.79
N THR A 67 -6.42 -19.45 8.62
CA THR A 67 -6.01 -19.01 9.95
C THR A 67 -5.81 -20.19 10.88
N PRO A 68 -4.59 -20.45 11.39
CA PRO A 68 -4.36 -21.57 12.31
C PRO A 68 -5.07 -21.38 13.65
N ALA A 69 -5.72 -22.41 14.15
CA ALA A 69 -6.40 -22.38 15.45
C ALA A 69 -5.46 -22.00 16.61
N SER A 70 -4.17 -22.34 16.51
CA SER A 70 -3.16 -21.97 17.50
C SER A 70 -2.92 -20.47 17.61
N TRP A 71 -3.14 -19.70 16.53
CA TRP A 71 -3.02 -18.24 16.58
C TRP A 71 -4.17 -17.61 17.36
N LEU A 72 -5.37 -18.19 17.23
CA LEU A 72 -6.56 -17.72 17.94
C LEU A 72 -6.37 -17.82 19.45
N THR A 73 -5.85 -18.95 19.91
CA THR A 73 -5.58 -19.19 21.34
C THR A 73 -4.53 -18.20 21.86
N LYS A 74 -3.44 -18.02 21.14
CA LYS A 74 -2.37 -17.08 21.53
C LYS A 74 -2.83 -15.62 21.50
N ALA A 75 -3.59 -15.21 20.50
CA ALA A 75 -4.11 -13.84 20.42
C ALA A 75 -5.04 -13.49 21.59
N LEU A 76 -5.71 -14.46 22.18
CA LEU A 76 -6.55 -14.27 23.36
C LEU A 76 -5.76 -14.22 24.68
N GLN A 77 -4.62 -14.92 24.74
CA GLN A 77 -3.85 -15.07 25.98
C GLN A 77 -2.82 -13.95 26.21
N GLU A 78 -2.34 -13.29 25.15
CA GLU A 78 -1.26 -12.32 25.28
C GLU A 78 -1.75 -10.89 25.09
N GLY A 79 -1.41 -10.05 26.08
CA GLY A 79 -1.53 -8.59 25.97
C GLY A 79 -0.54 -8.03 24.91
N SER A 80 -0.48 -6.72 24.77
CA SER A 80 0.29 -5.97 23.75
C SER A 80 1.82 -6.16 23.75
N GLY A 81 2.34 -7.15 24.46
CA GLY A 81 3.76 -7.49 24.56
C GLY A 81 4.09 -8.85 23.97
N ALA A 82 3.71 -9.11 22.71
CA ALA A 82 4.03 -10.36 22.04
C ALA A 82 5.54 -10.61 21.99
N SER A 83 5.97 -11.75 22.57
CA SER A 83 7.36 -12.19 22.57
C SER A 83 7.76 -12.79 21.20
N TRP A 84 9.08 -12.91 20.96
CA TRP A 84 9.63 -13.55 19.76
C TRP A 84 9.14 -14.99 19.51
N GLU A 85 8.66 -15.68 20.54
CA GLU A 85 8.09 -17.03 20.42
C GLU A 85 6.86 -17.10 19.52
N ILE A 86 6.11 -16.00 19.39
CA ILE A 86 4.95 -15.92 18.49
C ILE A 86 5.39 -15.89 17.02
N CYS A 87 6.52 -15.25 16.73
CA CYS A 87 7.07 -15.23 15.37
C CYS A 87 7.40 -16.64 14.89
N ASP A 88 7.81 -17.54 15.78
CA ASP A 88 8.09 -18.94 15.45
C ASP A 88 6.83 -19.77 15.16
N ALA A 89 5.65 -19.30 15.60
CA ALA A 89 4.38 -19.95 15.29
C ALA A 89 3.84 -19.61 13.89
N PHE A 90 4.35 -18.55 13.26
CA PHE A 90 3.94 -18.16 11.91
C PHE A 90 4.53 -19.08 10.83
N PRO A 91 3.80 -19.34 9.73
CA PRO A 91 4.30 -20.14 8.62
C PRO A 91 5.64 -19.63 8.09
N ALA A 92 6.46 -20.54 7.56
CA ALA A 92 7.79 -20.21 7.02
C ALA A 92 7.74 -19.12 5.93
N LYS A 93 6.63 -18.96 5.22
CA LYS A 93 6.40 -17.87 4.27
C LYS A 93 6.42 -16.49 4.94
N LEU A 94 5.80 -16.37 6.11
CA LEU A 94 5.80 -15.13 6.90
C LEU A 94 7.12 -14.93 7.66
N ARG A 95 7.88 -16.02 7.92
CA ARG A 95 9.21 -15.95 8.56
C ARG A 95 10.31 -15.43 7.63
N LYS A 96 10.15 -15.58 6.31
CA LYS A 96 11.06 -15.00 5.31
C LYS A 96 10.88 -13.49 5.12
N PHE A 97 10.05 -12.88 5.94
CA PHE A 97 9.86 -11.44 5.96
C PHE A 97 11.20 -10.76 6.31
N ASN A 98 11.75 -10.07 5.34
CA ASN A 98 12.93 -9.23 5.53
C ASN A 98 12.51 -7.94 6.25
N PRO A 99 13.15 -7.53 7.36
CA PRO A 99 12.90 -6.23 7.97
C PRO A 99 13.01 -5.05 6.98
N ASP A 100 13.88 -5.17 5.97
CA ASP A 100 14.02 -4.17 4.90
C ASP A 100 12.75 -4.09 4.04
N ASP A 101 12.06 -5.21 3.78
CA ASP A 101 10.80 -5.24 3.04
C ASP A 101 9.68 -4.55 3.84
N PHE A 102 9.69 -4.69 5.17
CA PHE A 102 8.73 -3.99 6.03
C PHE A 102 8.93 -2.48 5.97
N HIS A 103 10.17 -2.04 6.08
CA HIS A 103 10.50 -0.61 5.99
C HIS A 103 10.14 -0.04 4.61
N LEU A 104 10.39 -0.77 3.54
CA LEU A 104 10.00 -0.36 2.19
C LEU A 104 8.47 -0.27 2.03
N ARG A 105 7.73 -1.21 2.61
CA ARG A 105 6.26 -1.16 2.64
C ARG A 105 5.71 0.00 3.47
N GLU A 106 6.32 0.32 4.61
CA GLU A 106 5.96 1.51 5.39
C GLU A 106 6.16 2.80 4.59
N ILE A 107 7.27 2.88 3.85
CA ILE A 107 7.55 4.02 2.98
C ILE A 107 6.49 4.12 1.88
N GLY A 108 6.16 3.01 1.21
CA GLY A 108 5.14 2.94 0.17
C GLY A 108 3.77 3.38 0.70
N LEU A 109 3.31 2.76 1.77
CA LEU A 109 2.04 3.10 2.39
C LEU A 109 1.98 4.57 2.85
N GLY A 110 3.10 5.11 3.36
CA GLY A 110 3.18 6.52 3.73
C GLY A 110 2.93 7.46 2.55
N GLY A 111 3.42 7.11 1.37
CA GLY A 111 3.15 7.86 0.14
C GLY A 111 1.70 7.74 -0.32
N GLU A 112 1.11 6.54 -0.27
CA GLU A 112 -0.30 6.33 -0.60
C GLU A 112 -1.22 7.15 0.33
N LEU A 113 -0.93 7.17 1.63
CA LEU A 113 -1.68 7.96 2.60
C LEU A 113 -1.57 9.47 2.35
N PHE A 114 -0.37 9.95 2.00
CA PHE A 114 -0.16 11.33 1.60
C PHE A 114 -1.03 11.69 0.38
N VAL A 115 -1.07 10.84 -0.63
CA VAL A 115 -1.91 11.03 -1.82
C VAL A 115 -3.39 11.03 -1.47
N LEU A 116 -3.85 10.12 -0.61
CA LEU A 116 -5.24 10.06 -0.16
C LEU A 116 -5.64 11.31 0.62
N GLU A 117 -4.78 11.83 1.50
CA GLU A 117 -5.00 13.06 2.26
C GLU A 117 -5.09 14.25 1.29
N TRP A 118 -4.14 14.34 0.35
CA TRP A 118 -4.13 15.37 -0.68
C TRP A 118 -5.42 15.37 -1.54
N LEU A 119 -5.87 14.20 -2.00
CA LEU A 119 -7.10 14.06 -2.76
C LEU A 119 -8.33 14.52 -1.96
N ARG A 120 -8.42 14.17 -0.68
CA ARG A 120 -9.54 14.58 0.19
C ARG A 120 -9.58 16.09 0.43
N GLU A 121 -8.44 16.75 0.44
CA GLU A 121 -8.35 18.21 0.59
C GLU A 121 -8.77 18.97 -0.68
N HIS A 122 -8.64 18.34 -1.86
CA HIS A 122 -8.87 19.00 -3.15
C HIS A 122 -10.16 18.57 -3.85
N LEU A 123 -10.78 17.50 -3.44
CA LEU A 123 -12.07 17.03 -3.92
C LEU A 123 -13.19 17.58 -3.04
N SER A 124 -14.38 17.75 -3.64
CA SER A 124 -15.59 18.01 -2.83
C SER A 124 -15.89 16.83 -1.90
N GLU A 125 -16.61 17.06 -0.81
CA GLU A 125 -16.96 16.04 0.19
C GLU A 125 -17.63 14.80 -0.47
N ASN A 126 -18.54 15.02 -1.42
CA ASN A 126 -19.19 13.95 -2.17
C ASN A 126 -18.21 13.13 -3.03
N GLN A 127 -17.24 13.79 -3.66
CA GLN A 127 -16.20 13.12 -4.45
C GLN A 127 -15.21 12.40 -3.54
N GLY A 128 -14.82 13.02 -2.44
CA GLY A 128 -13.90 12.44 -1.46
C GLY A 128 -14.40 11.13 -0.86
N SER A 129 -15.73 10.98 -0.71
CA SER A 129 -16.33 9.73 -0.21
C SER A 129 -16.25 8.56 -1.19
N SER A 130 -15.97 8.81 -2.48
CA SER A 130 -15.83 7.79 -3.53
C SER A 130 -14.38 7.43 -3.86
N ILE A 131 -13.41 7.91 -3.10
CA ILE A 131 -12.01 7.48 -3.18
C ILE A 131 -11.90 6.05 -2.61
N GLU A 132 -11.26 5.17 -3.35
CA GLU A 132 -11.01 3.79 -2.95
C GLU A 132 -9.50 3.54 -2.83
N HIS A 133 -9.06 2.98 -1.70
CA HIS A 133 -7.69 2.56 -1.47
C HIS A 133 -7.57 1.07 -1.78
N ILE A 134 -7.30 0.76 -3.04
CA ILE A 134 -7.37 -0.60 -3.61
C ILE A 134 -6.24 -1.49 -3.11
N SER A 135 -5.02 -0.96 -3.03
CA SER A 135 -3.85 -1.73 -2.60
C SER A 135 -3.98 -2.34 -1.19
N LEU A 136 -4.98 -1.93 -0.40
CA LEU A 136 -5.30 -2.56 0.88
C LEU A 136 -6.08 -3.87 0.75
N THR A 137 -6.78 -4.06 -0.37
CA THR A 137 -7.73 -5.16 -0.56
C THR A 137 -7.43 -6.02 -1.77
N ASP A 138 -6.75 -5.47 -2.79
CA ASP A 138 -6.42 -6.17 -4.03
C ASP A 138 -5.05 -5.75 -4.57
N ASP A 139 -4.02 -6.54 -4.26
CA ASP A 139 -2.65 -6.34 -4.77
C ASP A 139 -2.53 -6.66 -6.28
N SER A 140 -3.55 -7.26 -6.89
CA SER A 140 -3.55 -7.65 -8.31
C SER A 140 -4.15 -6.59 -9.23
N ALA A 141 -4.71 -5.52 -8.70
CA ALA A 141 -5.36 -4.47 -9.47
C ALA A 141 -4.40 -3.72 -10.42
N GLY A 142 -3.12 -3.59 -10.03
CA GLY A 142 -2.10 -2.86 -10.81
C GLY A 142 -2.20 -1.35 -10.66
N PHE A 143 -2.81 -0.90 -9.57
CA PHE A 143 -2.85 0.49 -9.08
C PHE A 143 -3.24 0.48 -7.59
N ASP A 144 -2.88 1.54 -6.88
CA ASP A 144 -3.07 1.64 -5.42
C ASP A 144 -4.37 2.35 -5.05
N ILE A 145 -4.76 3.37 -5.81
CA ILE A 145 -5.89 4.25 -5.47
C ILE A 145 -6.77 4.47 -6.70
N VAL A 146 -8.09 4.46 -6.49
CA VAL A 146 -9.06 4.96 -7.46
C VAL A 146 -9.70 6.21 -6.91
N SER A 147 -9.75 7.26 -7.74
CA SER A 147 -10.31 8.55 -7.34
C SER A 147 -11.17 9.13 -8.47
N PRO A 148 -12.18 9.95 -8.17
CA PRO A 148 -12.75 10.85 -9.16
C PRO A 148 -11.66 11.72 -9.78
N SER A 149 -11.82 12.07 -11.06
CA SER A 149 -10.98 13.05 -11.72
C SER A 149 -11.28 14.46 -11.19
N LEU A 150 -10.25 15.27 -10.98
CA LEU A 150 -10.39 16.64 -10.45
C LEU A 150 -10.91 17.63 -11.49
N GLY A 151 -10.59 17.45 -12.75
CA GLY A 151 -10.92 18.39 -13.81
C GLY A 151 -11.93 17.89 -14.85
N ASN A 152 -12.23 16.61 -14.88
CA ASN A 152 -13.08 15.96 -15.88
C ASN A 152 -14.06 14.99 -15.25
N GLU A 153 -15.13 14.64 -15.98
CA GLU A 153 -15.96 13.51 -15.61
C GLU A 153 -15.17 12.20 -15.75
N GLY A 154 -15.25 11.33 -14.73
CA GLY A 154 -14.62 10.02 -14.76
C GLY A 154 -13.78 9.72 -13.52
N ARG A 155 -13.04 8.62 -13.61
CA ARG A 155 -12.17 8.11 -12.53
C ARG A 155 -10.73 8.05 -13.03
N ILE A 156 -9.79 8.29 -12.13
CA ILE A 156 -8.36 8.09 -12.32
C ILE A 156 -7.87 6.92 -11.47
N PHE A 157 -6.86 6.23 -11.95
CA PHE A 157 -6.23 5.08 -11.34
C PHE A 157 -4.78 5.44 -11.05
N LEU A 158 -4.39 5.45 -9.79
CA LEU A 158 -3.11 5.95 -9.34
C LEU A 158 -2.26 4.80 -8.80
N GLU A 159 -1.10 4.63 -9.39
CA GLU A 159 -0.01 3.84 -8.83
C GLU A 159 0.94 4.79 -8.13
N VAL A 160 1.22 4.56 -6.85
CA VAL A 160 2.03 5.46 -6.03
C VAL A 160 3.39 4.84 -5.75
N LYS A 161 4.45 5.50 -6.15
CA LYS A 161 5.82 5.11 -5.79
C LYS A 161 6.45 6.14 -4.88
N THR A 162 7.02 5.68 -3.78
CA THR A 162 7.65 6.55 -2.77
C THR A 162 9.14 6.32 -2.69
N SER A 163 9.92 7.40 -2.66
CA SER A 163 11.37 7.36 -2.52
C SER A 163 11.84 8.22 -1.36
N THR A 164 12.79 7.71 -0.57
CA THR A 164 13.48 8.45 0.49
C THR A 164 14.82 9.04 0.04
N ARG A 165 15.19 8.84 -1.23
CA ARG A 165 16.45 9.35 -1.77
C ARG A 165 16.40 10.85 -1.99
N GLN A 166 17.44 11.53 -1.58
CA GLN A 166 17.67 12.94 -1.90
C GLN A 166 18.14 13.09 -3.36
N GLY A 167 17.99 14.29 -3.91
CA GLY A 167 18.45 14.63 -5.28
C GLY A 167 17.30 14.69 -6.28
N ASP A 168 17.64 15.02 -7.53
CA ASP A 168 16.69 15.27 -8.61
C ASP A 168 16.31 14.01 -9.39
N ASP A 169 16.82 12.86 -8.99
CA ASP A 169 16.45 11.58 -9.57
C ASP A 169 15.43 10.82 -8.71
N PHE A 170 14.59 10.05 -9.38
CA PHE A 170 13.62 9.15 -8.76
C PHE A 170 13.80 7.74 -9.32
N LYS A 171 14.19 6.80 -8.44
CA LYS A 171 14.33 5.40 -8.78
C LYS A 171 13.16 4.61 -8.18
N PHE A 172 12.49 3.81 -8.99
CA PHE A 172 11.33 3.02 -8.56
C PHE A 172 11.30 1.65 -9.25
N HIS A 173 10.54 0.74 -8.68
CA HIS A 173 10.24 -0.55 -9.27
C HIS A 173 8.81 -0.56 -9.78
N LEU A 174 8.59 -1.16 -10.96
CA LEU A 174 7.29 -1.41 -11.54
C LEU A 174 7.16 -2.90 -11.83
N SER A 175 6.07 -3.51 -11.39
CA SER A 175 5.76 -4.90 -11.71
C SER A 175 5.19 -5.02 -13.14
N ARG A 176 5.22 -6.21 -13.69
CA ARG A 176 4.58 -6.48 -14.99
C ARG A 176 3.07 -6.22 -14.96
N ASN A 177 2.42 -6.47 -13.83
CA ASN A 177 0.99 -6.24 -13.69
C ASN A 177 0.65 -4.74 -13.74
N GLU A 178 1.35 -3.90 -13.00
CA GLU A 178 1.21 -2.44 -13.03
C GLU A 178 1.46 -1.90 -14.43
N TRP A 179 2.52 -2.37 -15.10
CA TRP A 179 2.82 -2.04 -16.48
C TRP A 179 1.69 -2.40 -17.45
N ASN A 180 1.18 -3.65 -17.38
CA ASN A 180 0.09 -4.09 -18.25
C ASN A 180 -1.19 -3.30 -17.98
N THR A 181 -1.42 -2.86 -16.75
CA THR A 181 -2.57 -2.03 -16.39
C THR A 181 -2.40 -0.62 -16.93
N ALA A 182 -1.21 -0.02 -16.82
CA ALA A 182 -0.88 1.28 -17.39
C ALA A 182 -1.16 1.33 -18.91
N LEU A 183 -0.82 0.27 -19.64
CA LEU A 183 -1.05 0.19 -21.09
C LEU A 183 -2.53 0.02 -21.48
N ARG A 184 -3.36 -0.54 -20.61
CA ARG A 184 -4.78 -0.84 -20.91
C ARG A 184 -5.74 0.21 -20.39
N GLN A 185 -5.32 0.98 -19.36
CA GLN A 185 -6.17 1.91 -18.64
C GLN A 185 -5.78 3.37 -18.96
N PRO A 186 -6.53 4.06 -19.83
CA PRO A 186 -6.15 5.41 -20.31
C PRO A 186 -6.00 6.46 -19.20
N SER A 187 -6.74 6.31 -18.10
CA SER A 187 -6.69 7.22 -16.95
C SER A 187 -5.81 6.68 -15.81
N TRP A 188 -4.83 5.82 -16.13
CA TRP A 188 -3.83 5.35 -15.19
C TRP A 188 -2.65 6.30 -15.14
N TYR A 189 -2.19 6.60 -13.93
CA TYR A 189 -1.06 7.50 -13.69
C TYR A 189 -0.12 6.92 -12.65
N LEU A 190 1.18 7.02 -12.93
CA LEU A 190 2.24 6.79 -11.96
C LEU A 190 2.49 8.08 -11.19
N LEU A 191 2.23 8.06 -9.89
CA LEU A 191 2.46 9.18 -8.99
C LEU A 191 3.73 8.97 -8.18
N LEU A 192 4.62 9.94 -8.20
CA LEU A 192 5.93 9.87 -7.57
C LEU A 192 5.99 10.78 -6.35
N VAL A 193 6.27 10.20 -5.20
CA VAL A 193 6.29 10.89 -3.90
C VAL A 193 7.68 10.80 -3.28
N LYS A 194 8.26 11.92 -2.89
CA LYS A 194 9.48 12.00 -2.09
C LYS A 194 9.12 12.07 -0.61
N LYS A 195 9.83 11.27 0.21
CA LYS A 195 9.76 11.36 1.67
C LYS A 195 11.11 11.81 2.19
N LEU A 196 11.22 13.07 2.55
CA LEU A 196 12.46 13.68 3.07
C LEU A 196 12.20 14.23 4.47
N GLU A 197 13.07 13.90 5.42
CA GLU A 197 12.98 14.38 6.81
C GLU A 197 11.60 14.19 7.46
N GLY A 198 10.93 13.10 7.11
CA GLY A 198 9.59 12.78 7.62
C GLY A 198 8.43 13.41 6.86
N ASN A 199 8.69 14.35 5.95
CA ASN A 199 7.68 15.03 5.14
C ASN A 199 7.53 14.35 3.78
N HIS A 200 6.29 14.25 3.29
CA HIS A 200 5.99 13.78 1.94
C HIS A 200 5.76 14.98 1.01
N THR A 201 6.30 14.91 -0.18
CA THR A 201 6.11 15.91 -1.24
C THR A 201 5.90 15.21 -2.57
N LEU A 202 5.05 15.77 -3.41
CA LEU A 202 4.87 15.28 -4.76
C LEU A 202 6.10 15.64 -5.60
N PHE A 203 6.72 14.62 -6.21
CA PHE A 203 7.83 14.80 -7.14
C PHE A 203 7.32 15.07 -8.57
N GLY A 204 6.24 14.41 -8.96
CA GLY A 204 5.58 14.54 -10.26
C GLY A 204 4.78 13.28 -10.61
N TYR A 205 4.31 13.24 -11.87
CA TYR A 205 3.57 12.08 -12.37
C TYR A 205 3.88 11.78 -13.84
N LEU A 206 3.55 10.56 -14.26
CA LEU A 206 3.54 10.12 -15.66
C LEU A 206 2.22 9.43 -15.98
N ASP A 207 1.72 9.59 -17.19
CA ASP A 207 0.68 8.71 -17.73
C ASP A 207 1.28 7.41 -18.30
N GLY A 208 0.42 6.42 -18.58
CA GLY A 208 0.86 5.13 -19.10
C GLY A 208 1.60 5.21 -20.44
N ASN A 209 1.25 6.16 -21.30
CA ASN A 209 1.89 6.33 -22.61
C ASN A 209 3.31 6.89 -22.48
N SER A 210 3.48 7.90 -21.64
CA SER A 210 4.79 8.51 -21.36
C SER A 210 5.74 7.48 -20.73
N LEU A 211 5.21 6.59 -19.91
CA LEU A 211 5.99 5.55 -19.23
C LEU A 211 6.65 4.55 -20.18
N VAL A 212 6.08 4.31 -21.38
CA VAL A 212 6.60 3.35 -22.38
C VAL A 212 8.05 3.64 -22.77
N SER A 213 8.44 4.90 -22.80
CA SER A 213 9.80 5.32 -23.18
C SER A 213 10.88 4.89 -22.18
N TYR A 214 10.52 4.58 -20.94
CA TYR A 214 11.47 4.32 -19.85
C TYR A 214 11.63 2.85 -19.49
N TYR A 215 10.82 1.97 -20.11
CA TYR A 215 10.81 0.54 -19.74
C TYR A 215 11.35 -0.37 -20.84
N PRO A 216 12.03 -1.45 -20.45
CA PRO A 216 12.59 -2.41 -21.41
C PRO A 216 11.46 -3.09 -22.19
N GLN A 217 11.65 -3.22 -23.49
CA GLN A 217 10.81 -4.03 -24.34
C GLN A 217 11.11 -5.52 -24.14
N ASP A 218 10.11 -6.37 -24.25
CA ASP A 218 10.34 -7.83 -24.25
C ASP A 218 11.20 -8.22 -25.44
N SER A 219 12.37 -8.82 -25.19
CA SER A 219 13.31 -9.20 -26.24
C SER A 219 12.87 -10.38 -27.09
N HIS A 220 11.99 -11.26 -26.54
CA HIS A 220 11.40 -12.42 -27.23
C HIS A 220 10.07 -12.82 -26.60
N GLN A 221 9.18 -13.48 -27.36
CA GLN A 221 7.86 -13.92 -26.88
C GLN A 221 7.87 -14.83 -25.63
N HIS A 222 9.02 -15.41 -25.29
CA HIS A 222 9.18 -16.33 -24.16
C HIS A 222 9.93 -15.73 -22.96
N PHE A 223 10.46 -14.51 -23.07
CA PHE A 223 11.20 -13.86 -21.99
C PHE A 223 10.53 -12.52 -21.65
N GLN A 224 9.56 -12.60 -20.77
CA GLN A 224 8.91 -11.41 -20.20
C GLN A 224 9.56 -11.07 -18.86
N TRP A 225 9.91 -9.80 -18.67
CA TRP A 225 10.34 -9.35 -17.35
C TRP A 225 9.17 -9.37 -16.35
N THR A 226 9.42 -9.70 -15.08
CA THR A 226 8.43 -9.73 -14.02
C THR A 226 8.34 -8.40 -13.25
N SER A 227 9.47 -7.73 -13.11
CA SER A 227 9.57 -6.36 -12.59
C SER A 227 10.76 -5.66 -13.25
N ALA A 228 10.66 -4.35 -13.40
CA ALA A 228 11.73 -3.52 -13.95
C ALA A 228 11.97 -2.29 -13.06
N VAL A 229 13.17 -1.73 -13.16
CA VAL A 229 13.59 -0.54 -12.43
C VAL A 229 13.54 0.65 -13.37
N GLY A 230 12.72 1.64 -13.03
CA GLY A 230 12.70 2.94 -13.69
C GLY A 230 13.61 3.93 -12.96
N LYS A 231 14.19 4.86 -13.71
CA LYS A 231 14.89 6.02 -13.20
C LYS A 231 14.46 7.25 -13.99
N LEU A 232 13.98 8.27 -13.30
CA LEU A 232 13.46 9.52 -13.85
C LEU A 232 14.14 10.70 -13.18
N SER A 233 14.27 11.80 -13.91
CA SER A 233 14.64 13.12 -13.38
C SER A 233 13.40 14.00 -13.25
N SER A 234 13.54 15.18 -12.65
CA SER A 234 12.47 16.16 -12.60
C SER A 234 12.00 16.63 -14.00
N ASP A 235 12.89 16.55 -15.00
CA ASP A 235 12.58 16.94 -16.38
C ASP A 235 11.78 15.86 -17.14
N ASP A 236 11.75 14.65 -16.63
CA ASP A 236 11.06 13.50 -17.25
C ASP A 236 9.59 13.37 -16.82
N VAL A 237 9.15 14.16 -15.86
CA VAL A 237 7.82 14.03 -15.24
C VAL A 237 6.99 15.30 -15.40
N PHE A 238 5.69 15.15 -15.45
CA PHE A 238 4.77 16.27 -15.33
C PHE A 238 4.74 16.77 -13.89
N SER A 239 4.80 18.08 -13.70
CA SER A 239 4.68 18.69 -12.38
C SER A 239 3.22 18.72 -11.91
N GLY A 240 3.01 18.66 -10.59
CA GLY A 240 1.67 18.71 -10.01
C GLY A 240 0.99 17.35 -9.96
N PHE A 241 -0.33 17.36 -9.93
CA PHE A 241 -1.18 16.18 -9.81
C PHE A 241 -1.97 15.95 -11.11
N PRO A 242 -2.19 14.69 -11.56
CA PRO A 242 -2.92 14.44 -12.80
C PRO A 242 -4.38 14.94 -12.71
N GLY A 243 -4.82 15.66 -13.74
CA GLY A 243 -6.17 16.20 -13.83
C GLY A 243 -6.36 17.61 -13.27
N PHE A 244 -5.23 18.33 -13.00
CA PHE A 244 -5.21 19.78 -12.74
C PHE A 244 -4.72 20.56 -13.92
#